data_ce63f5162ef9db962e936b53293102ef
#
_entry.id   ce63f5162ef9db962e936b53293102ef
#
_cell.length_a   1.000
_cell.length_b   1.000
_cell.length_c   1.000
_cell.angle_alpha   90.00
_cell.angle_beta   90.00
_cell.angle_gamma   90.00
#
_symmetry.space_group_name_H-M   'P 1'
#
loop_
_entity.id
_entity.type
_entity.pdbx_description
1 polymer ?
#
loop_
_entity_poly.entity_id
_entity_poly.type
_entity_poly.pdbx_seq_one_letter_code
_entity_poly.pdbx_strand_id
1 'polypeptide(L)'
;TTLLRCLNFLEKADGGTMTFDDETIDLHKVPKRTIARIRKKTAFVFQNYNLFANKTALQNVTEGLIVGRKMPKDEANRIAHEALKKVGMEDRSDYYPSQLSGGQQQRVAIARAIAVNPEIIYFDEPTSALDPELTVEVLAVMKRLAQEGMTMLVVTHEMNFARTESNRVIFMEKGVVVEQGSSKEFFEHPKETRTKEFLRIFQE
;
A
#
# COMPACT_ATOMS: atom_id res chain seq x y z
N THR A 1 9.92 4.51 -2.50
CA THR A 1 10.01 3.12 -3.00
C THR A 1 11.05 2.28 -2.25
N THR A 2 12.39 2.53 -2.31
CA THR A 2 13.45 1.66 -1.73
C THR A 2 13.25 1.37 -0.25
N LEU A 3 13.01 2.38 0.59
CA LEU A 3 12.74 2.18 2.02
C LEU A 3 11.57 1.21 2.25
N LEU A 4 10.45 1.42 1.55
CA LEU A 4 9.27 0.56 1.66
C LEU A 4 9.58 -0.91 1.32
N ARG A 5 10.36 -1.12 0.27
CA ARG A 5 10.79 -2.46 -0.17
C ARG A 5 11.72 -3.12 0.83
N CYS A 6 12.61 -2.36 1.47
CA CYS A 6 13.45 -2.88 2.55
C CYS A 6 12.62 -3.29 3.78
N LEU A 7 11.61 -2.48 4.17
CA LEU A 7 10.72 -2.80 5.30
C LEU A 7 9.89 -4.07 5.07
N ASN A 8 9.54 -4.37 3.82
CA ASN A 8 8.83 -5.61 3.46
C ASN A 8 9.79 -6.73 2.98
N PHE A 9 11.09 -6.54 3.12
CA PHE A 9 12.13 -7.49 2.69
C PHE A 9 12.09 -7.85 1.20
N LEU A 10 11.53 -6.99 0.36
CA LEU A 10 11.57 -7.11 -1.11
C LEU A 10 12.95 -6.74 -1.65
N GLU A 11 13.65 -5.86 -0.94
CA GLU A 11 15.05 -5.51 -1.16
C GLU A 11 15.82 -5.72 0.13
N LYS A 12 17.12 -6.02 0.01
CA LYS A 12 18.00 -6.20 1.16
C LYS A 12 18.49 -4.85 1.64
N ALA A 13 18.30 -4.56 2.92
CA ALA A 13 18.89 -3.37 3.53
C ALA A 13 20.38 -3.60 3.83
N ASP A 14 21.19 -2.55 3.69
CA ASP A 14 22.63 -2.59 4.05
C ASP A 14 22.84 -2.57 5.57
N GLY A 15 21.87 -2.02 6.32
CA GLY A 15 21.88 -1.95 7.77
C GLY A 15 20.61 -1.34 8.32
N GLY A 16 20.56 -1.20 9.63
CA GLY A 16 19.44 -0.61 10.35
C GLY A 16 18.59 -1.63 11.07
N THR A 17 17.71 -1.12 11.93
CA THR A 17 16.80 -1.93 12.74
C THR A 17 15.35 -1.52 12.46
N MET A 18 14.43 -2.48 12.53
CA MET A 18 13.00 -2.28 12.48
C MET A 18 12.36 -2.92 13.70
N THR A 19 11.51 -2.20 14.40
CA THR A 19 10.64 -2.79 15.42
C THR A 19 9.28 -3.05 14.82
N PHE A 20 8.84 -4.32 14.83
CA PHE A 20 7.53 -4.74 14.38
C PHE A 20 6.87 -5.51 15.51
N ASP A 21 5.72 -5.07 15.97
CA ASP A 21 5.17 -5.40 17.28
C ASP A 21 6.22 -5.11 18.39
N ASP A 22 6.50 -6.07 19.24
CA ASP A 22 7.49 -5.95 20.31
C ASP A 22 8.87 -6.50 19.93
N GLU A 23 9.09 -6.88 18.67
CA GLU A 23 10.35 -7.48 18.21
C GLU A 23 11.19 -6.50 17.39
N THR A 24 12.41 -6.25 17.86
CA THR A 24 13.41 -5.49 17.11
C THR A 24 14.23 -6.41 16.22
N ILE A 25 14.30 -6.09 14.94
CA ILE A 25 14.88 -6.91 13.87
C ILE A 25 16.02 -6.13 13.24
N ASP A 26 17.21 -6.76 13.12
CA ASP A 26 18.31 -6.25 12.31
C ASP A 26 18.00 -6.53 10.82
N LEU A 27 17.73 -5.46 10.05
CA LEU A 27 17.32 -5.56 8.64
C LEU A 27 18.42 -6.14 7.72
N HIS A 28 19.69 -6.09 8.14
CA HIS A 28 20.78 -6.67 7.35
C HIS A 28 20.84 -8.20 7.45
N LYS A 29 20.44 -8.78 8.59
CA LYS A 29 20.60 -10.22 8.92
C LYS A 29 19.29 -10.84 9.40
N VAL A 30 18.24 -10.76 8.59
CA VAL A 30 16.91 -11.28 8.98
C VAL A 30 16.80 -12.77 8.62
N PRO A 31 16.45 -13.64 9.56
CA PRO A 31 16.17 -15.05 9.27
C PRO A 31 14.98 -15.20 8.33
N LYS A 32 15.05 -16.14 7.38
CA LYS A 32 13.93 -16.42 6.44
C LYS A 32 12.60 -16.67 7.14
N ARG A 33 12.63 -17.32 8.32
CA ARG A 33 11.42 -17.58 9.12
C ARG A 33 10.79 -16.30 9.63
N THR A 34 11.59 -15.33 10.08
CA THR A 34 11.13 -14.01 10.52
C THR A 34 10.51 -13.23 9.34
N ILE A 35 11.18 -13.22 8.17
CA ILE A 35 10.64 -12.60 6.95
C ILE A 35 9.28 -13.20 6.60
N ALA A 36 9.17 -14.53 6.58
CA ALA A 36 7.92 -15.21 6.25
C ALA A 36 6.79 -14.88 7.24
N ARG A 37 7.11 -14.75 8.54
CA ARG A 37 6.16 -14.38 9.59
C ARG A 37 5.66 -12.94 9.40
N ILE A 38 6.55 -11.97 9.18
CA ILE A 38 6.18 -10.56 8.98
C ILE A 38 5.37 -10.41 7.69
N ARG A 39 5.79 -11.03 6.59
CA ARG A 39 5.03 -10.99 5.32
C ARG A 39 3.62 -11.58 5.41
N LYS A 40 3.36 -12.47 6.36
CA LYS A 40 1.98 -12.95 6.62
C LYS A 40 1.10 -11.91 7.31
N LYS A 41 1.72 -10.96 8.02
CA LYS A 41 1.05 -9.88 8.74
C LYS A 41 0.96 -8.58 7.92
N THR A 42 1.64 -8.52 6.79
CA THR A 42 1.75 -7.31 5.97
C THR A 42 1.23 -7.58 4.55
N ALA A 43 0.82 -6.52 3.86
CA ALA A 43 0.50 -6.57 2.44
C ALA A 43 1.23 -5.45 1.70
N PHE A 44 1.43 -5.62 0.39
CA PHE A 44 2.12 -4.64 -0.45
C PHE A 44 1.30 -4.36 -1.71
N VAL A 45 1.05 -3.09 -2.00
CA VAL A 45 0.39 -2.60 -3.21
C VAL A 45 1.41 -1.84 -4.03
N PHE A 46 1.68 -2.33 -5.24
CA PHE A 46 2.70 -1.80 -6.14
C PHE A 46 2.12 -0.74 -7.08
N GLN A 47 2.99 0.11 -7.61
CA GLN A 47 2.69 1.08 -8.64
C GLN A 47 2.11 0.44 -9.91
N ASN A 48 2.63 -0.70 -10.34
CA ASN A 48 2.26 -1.40 -11.58
C ASN A 48 1.26 -2.55 -11.35
N TYR A 49 0.40 -2.45 -10.33
CA TYR A 49 -0.66 -3.41 -9.96
C TYR A 49 -0.17 -4.84 -9.67
N ASN A 50 0.74 -5.38 -10.46
CA ASN A 50 1.33 -6.73 -10.37
C ASN A 50 0.27 -7.83 -10.22
N LEU A 51 -0.78 -7.74 -11.05
CA LEU A 51 -1.78 -8.80 -11.17
C LEU A 51 -1.26 -9.96 -12.02
N PHE A 52 -1.69 -11.15 -11.71
CA PHE A 52 -1.47 -12.33 -12.55
C PHE A 52 -2.33 -12.20 -13.81
N ALA A 53 -1.70 -12.01 -14.97
CA ALA A 53 -2.38 -11.77 -16.24
C ALA A 53 -3.30 -12.93 -16.69
N ASN A 54 -2.98 -14.15 -16.29
CA ASN A 54 -3.71 -15.38 -16.60
C ASN A 54 -4.77 -15.77 -15.55
N LYS A 55 -5.10 -14.87 -14.62
CA LYS A 55 -6.09 -15.05 -13.56
C LYS A 55 -7.12 -13.95 -13.59
N THR A 56 -8.38 -14.29 -13.27
CA THR A 56 -9.45 -13.28 -13.13
C THR A 56 -9.20 -12.40 -11.89
N ALA A 57 -9.99 -11.34 -11.73
CA ALA A 57 -9.94 -10.47 -10.54
C ALA A 57 -10.14 -11.30 -9.25
N LEU A 58 -11.15 -12.16 -9.21
CA LEU A 58 -11.41 -13.07 -8.10
C LEU A 58 -10.21 -13.98 -7.82
N GLN A 59 -9.67 -14.61 -8.86
CA GLN A 59 -8.52 -15.50 -8.73
C GLN A 59 -7.25 -14.78 -8.27
N ASN A 60 -7.04 -13.53 -8.69
CA ASN A 60 -5.95 -12.70 -8.20
C ASN A 60 -6.05 -12.44 -6.69
N VAL A 61 -7.25 -12.23 -6.18
CA VAL A 61 -7.49 -12.01 -4.74
C VAL A 61 -7.37 -13.32 -3.96
N THR A 62 -7.92 -14.43 -4.48
CA THR A 62 -7.91 -15.72 -3.76
C THR A 62 -6.53 -16.38 -3.71
N GLU A 63 -5.60 -16.03 -4.62
CA GLU A 63 -4.28 -16.69 -4.71
C GLU A 63 -3.50 -16.65 -3.40
N GLY A 64 -3.43 -15.49 -2.77
CA GLY A 64 -2.75 -15.33 -1.48
C GLY A 64 -3.39 -16.12 -0.34
N LEU A 65 -4.71 -16.31 -0.40
CA LEU A 65 -5.47 -17.08 0.59
C LEU A 65 -5.27 -18.58 0.40
N ILE A 66 -5.44 -19.07 -0.83
CA ILE A 66 -5.37 -20.52 -1.13
C ILE A 66 -3.92 -21.02 -1.08
N VAL A 67 -3.03 -20.38 -1.84
CA VAL A 67 -1.64 -20.86 -1.96
C VAL A 67 -0.80 -20.40 -0.78
N GLY A 68 -0.92 -19.13 -0.37
CA GLY A 68 -0.12 -18.56 0.70
C GLY A 68 -0.54 -18.99 2.09
N ARG A 69 -1.85 -19.08 2.36
CA ARG A 69 -2.42 -19.42 3.68
C ARG A 69 -3.03 -20.81 3.76
N LYS A 70 -3.08 -21.52 2.63
CA LYS A 70 -3.68 -22.87 2.52
C LYS A 70 -5.15 -22.92 2.97
N MET A 71 -5.88 -21.84 2.71
CA MET A 71 -7.28 -21.69 3.07
C MET A 71 -8.16 -22.54 2.12
N PRO A 72 -9.27 -23.14 2.59
CA PRO A 72 -10.24 -23.81 1.74
C PRO A 72 -10.79 -22.85 0.66
N LYS A 73 -11.03 -23.39 -0.54
CA LYS A 73 -11.43 -22.59 -1.71
C LYS A 73 -12.72 -21.80 -1.49
N ASP A 74 -13.73 -22.42 -0.86
CA ASP A 74 -15.03 -21.77 -0.65
C ASP A 74 -14.90 -20.59 0.33
N GLU A 75 -14.12 -20.73 1.39
CA GLU A 75 -13.84 -19.66 2.33
C GLU A 75 -13.01 -18.54 1.66
N ALA A 76 -11.99 -18.90 0.88
CA ALA A 76 -11.19 -17.93 0.14
C ALA A 76 -12.03 -17.13 -0.86
N ASN A 77 -12.96 -17.80 -1.58
CA ASN A 77 -13.87 -17.14 -2.50
C ASN A 77 -14.79 -16.13 -1.77
N ARG A 78 -15.37 -16.53 -0.62
CA ARG A 78 -16.21 -15.62 0.17
C ARG A 78 -15.47 -14.37 0.59
N ILE A 79 -14.25 -14.51 1.14
CA ILE A 79 -13.40 -13.38 1.55
C ILE A 79 -13.03 -12.52 0.35
N ALA A 80 -12.71 -13.13 -0.79
CA ALA A 80 -12.34 -12.41 -2.00
C ALA A 80 -13.50 -11.59 -2.57
N HIS A 81 -14.72 -12.12 -2.58
CA HIS A 81 -15.91 -11.37 -2.97
C HIS A 81 -16.17 -10.18 -2.06
N GLU A 82 -16.05 -10.35 -0.75
CA GLU A 82 -16.16 -9.25 0.22
C GLU A 82 -15.10 -8.18 -0.03
N ALA A 83 -13.85 -8.58 -0.30
CA ALA A 83 -12.77 -7.65 -0.61
C ALA A 83 -12.99 -6.90 -1.94
N LEU A 84 -13.43 -7.59 -3.00
CA LEU A 84 -13.78 -6.97 -4.28
C LEU A 84 -14.95 -5.99 -4.12
N LYS A 85 -15.95 -6.32 -3.34
CA LYS A 85 -17.07 -5.43 -3.02
C LYS A 85 -16.61 -4.16 -2.32
N LYS A 86 -15.71 -4.28 -1.34
CA LYS A 86 -15.13 -3.11 -0.63
C LYS A 86 -14.45 -2.12 -1.57
N VAL A 87 -13.86 -2.58 -2.65
CA VAL A 87 -13.17 -1.72 -3.63
C VAL A 87 -14.03 -1.39 -4.86
N GLY A 88 -15.32 -1.77 -4.88
CA GLY A 88 -16.24 -1.52 -5.99
C GLY A 88 -15.92 -2.30 -7.25
N MET A 89 -15.48 -3.57 -7.10
CA MET A 89 -15.11 -4.47 -8.20
C MET A 89 -15.91 -5.77 -8.19
N GLU A 90 -17.06 -5.82 -7.50
CA GLU A 90 -17.90 -7.01 -7.38
C GLU A 90 -18.37 -7.52 -8.75
N ASP A 91 -18.85 -6.60 -9.61
CA ASP A 91 -19.37 -6.92 -10.96
C ASP A 91 -18.26 -7.27 -11.98
N ARG A 92 -17.00 -7.22 -11.57
CA ARG A 92 -15.83 -7.48 -12.40
C ARG A 92 -15.00 -8.67 -11.91
N SER A 93 -15.55 -9.49 -11.03
CA SER A 93 -14.88 -10.64 -10.41
C SER A 93 -14.29 -11.63 -11.42
N ASP A 94 -14.98 -11.85 -12.55
CA ASP A 94 -14.59 -12.80 -13.60
C ASP A 94 -13.75 -12.19 -14.72
N TYR A 95 -13.43 -10.87 -14.64
CA TYR A 95 -12.64 -10.18 -15.65
C TYR A 95 -11.14 -10.46 -15.45
N TYR A 96 -10.43 -10.63 -16.56
CA TYR A 96 -8.98 -10.70 -16.59
C TYR A 96 -8.38 -9.29 -16.55
N PRO A 97 -7.12 -9.11 -16.09
CA PRO A 97 -6.46 -7.80 -16.07
C PRO A 97 -6.50 -7.04 -17.38
N SER A 98 -6.37 -7.73 -18.52
CA SER A 98 -6.45 -7.13 -19.86
C SER A 98 -7.82 -6.52 -20.21
N GLN A 99 -8.86 -6.84 -19.47
CA GLN A 99 -10.21 -6.33 -19.63
C GLN A 99 -10.55 -5.19 -18.66
N LEU A 100 -9.61 -4.82 -17.80
CA LEU A 100 -9.76 -3.84 -16.74
C LEU A 100 -8.95 -2.57 -17.03
N SER A 101 -9.50 -1.40 -16.71
CA SER A 101 -8.73 -0.14 -16.72
C SER A 101 -7.61 -0.17 -15.67
N GLY A 102 -6.63 0.73 -15.77
CA GLY A 102 -5.56 0.85 -14.78
C GLY A 102 -6.08 1.03 -13.35
N GLY A 103 -7.06 1.94 -13.15
CA GLY A 103 -7.69 2.15 -11.85
C GLY A 103 -8.44 0.92 -11.34
N GLN A 104 -9.10 0.16 -12.23
CA GLN A 104 -9.75 -1.11 -11.89
C GLN A 104 -8.72 -2.17 -11.48
N GLN A 105 -7.61 -2.29 -12.22
CA GLN A 105 -6.52 -3.19 -11.85
C GLN A 105 -5.91 -2.84 -10.49
N GLN A 106 -5.71 -1.56 -10.22
CA GLN A 106 -5.21 -1.10 -8.93
C GLN A 106 -6.19 -1.40 -7.79
N ARG A 107 -7.49 -1.21 -8.01
CA ARG A 107 -8.50 -1.59 -7.02
C ARG A 107 -8.53 -3.10 -6.75
N VAL A 108 -8.33 -3.94 -7.76
CA VAL A 108 -8.15 -5.39 -7.57
C VAL A 108 -6.87 -5.71 -6.78
N ALA A 109 -5.76 -4.99 -7.04
CA ALA A 109 -4.54 -5.14 -6.26
C ALA A 109 -4.73 -4.74 -4.78
N ILE A 110 -5.52 -3.70 -4.50
CA ILE A 110 -5.92 -3.31 -3.14
C ILE A 110 -6.82 -4.40 -2.52
N ALA A 111 -7.81 -4.93 -3.25
CA ALA A 111 -8.64 -6.04 -2.78
C ALA A 111 -7.81 -7.26 -2.39
N ARG A 112 -6.81 -7.63 -3.20
CA ARG A 112 -5.85 -8.68 -2.90
C ARG A 112 -5.07 -8.40 -1.61
N ALA A 113 -4.71 -7.16 -1.36
CA ALA A 113 -3.98 -6.75 -0.16
C ALA A 113 -4.86 -6.82 1.10
N ILE A 114 -6.11 -6.33 1.05
CA ILE A 114 -7.00 -6.36 2.23
C ILE A 114 -7.57 -7.75 2.53
N ALA A 115 -7.73 -8.61 1.52
CA ALA A 115 -8.28 -9.95 1.68
C ALA A 115 -7.48 -10.81 2.67
N VAL A 116 -6.17 -10.61 2.75
CA VAL A 116 -5.32 -11.34 3.70
C VAL A 116 -5.38 -10.80 5.13
N ASN A 117 -6.23 -9.81 5.42
CA ASN A 117 -6.39 -9.15 6.72
C ASN A 117 -5.03 -8.78 7.34
N PRO A 118 -4.25 -7.90 6.72
CA PRO A 118 -2.93 -7.53 7.19
C PRO A 118 -3.00 -6.55 8.37
N GLU A 119 -1.94 -6.52 9.20
CA GLU A 119 -1.78 -5.52 10.25
C GLU A 119 -1.33 -4.16 9.67
N ILE A 120 -0.61 -4.18 8.54
CA ILE A 120 -0.19 -2.99 7.81
C ILE A 120 -0.18 -3.23 6.30
N ILE A 121 -0.58 -2.23 5.54
CA ILE A 121 -0.47 -2.23 4.08
C ILE A 121 0.57 -1.18 3.65
N TYR A 122 1.55 -1.61 2.86
CA TYR A 122 2.51 -0.74 2.19
C TYR A 122 2.00 -0.37 0.81
N PHE A 123 1.89 0.93 0.52
CA PHE A 123 1.52 1.46 -0.79
C PHE A 123 2.71 2.17 -1.43
N ASP A 124 3.18 1.67 -2.56
CA ASP A 124 4.31 2.24 -3.30
C ASP A 124 3.79 2.98 -4.53
N GLU A 125 3.55 4.28 -4.39
CA GLU A 125 3.02 5.18 -5.42
C GLU A 125 1.78 4.60 -6.15
N PRO A 126 0.69 4.30 -5.45
CA PRO A 126 -0.43 3.52 -6.00
C PRO A 126 -1.20 4.21 -7.13
N THR A 127 -0.97 5.51 -7.36
CA THR A 127 -1.69 6.31 -8.36
C THR A 127 -0.80 6.83 -9.49
N SER A 128 0.52 6.69 -9.40
CA SER A 128 1.47 7.33 -10.34
C SER A 128 1.39 6.82 -11.79
N ALA A 129 0.78 5.65 -12.01
CA ALA A 129 0.55 5.07 -13.34
C ALA A 129 -0.87 5.30 -13.87
N LEU A 130 -1.65 6.17 -13.21
CA LEU A 130 -3.06 6.42 -13.52
C LEU A 130 -3.26 7.84 -14.04
N ASP A 131 -4.27 8.02 -14.88
CA ASP A 131 -4.78 9.35 -15.21
C ASP A 131 -5.56 9.96 -14.01
N PRO A 132 -5.82 11.28 -14.03
CA PRO A 132 -6.44 11.98 -12.91
C PRO A 132 -7.80 11.43 -12.50
N GLU A 133 -8.64 10.99 -13.43
CA GLU A 133 -9.98 10.48 -13.12
C GLU A 133 -9.89 9.16 -12.35
N LEU A 134 -9.03 8.23 -12.81
CA LEU A 134 -8.81 6.95 -12.16
C LEU A 134 -8.07 7.08 -10.82
N THR A 135 -7.21 8.11 -10.69
CA THR A 135 -6.56 8.47 -9.43
C THR A 135 -7.58 8.76 -8.33
N VAL A 136 -8.61 9.55 -8.62
CA VAL A 136 -9.67 9.88 -7.65
C VAL A 136 -10.37 8.63 -7.13
N GLU A 137 -10.67 7.67 -8.01
CA GLU A 137 -11.32 6.41 -7.62
C GLU A 137 -10.46 5.57 -6.67
N VAL A 138 -9.16 5.47 -6.94
CA VAL A 138 -8.22 4.71 -6.10
C VAL A 138 -8.02 5.40 -4.74
N LEU A 139 -7.84 6.72 -4.73
CA LEU A 139 -7.71 7.49 -3.50
C LEU A 139 -8.97 7.41 -2.64
N ALA A 140 -10.17 7.37 -3.23
CA ALA A 140 -11.41 7.19 -2.49
C ALA A 140 -11.47 5.83 -1.76
N VAL A 141 -10.96 4.76 -2.38
CA VAL A 141 -10.83 3.45 -1.73
C VAL A 141 -9.84 3.52 -0.57
N MET A 142 -8.66 4.12 -0.79
CA MET A 142 -7.63 4.24 0.26
C MET A 142 -8.12 5.08 1.44
N LYS A 143 -8.85 6.19 1.18
CA LYS A 143 -9.47 7.01 2.20
C LYS A 143 -10.44 6.20 3.07
N ARG A 144 -11.30 5.38 2.45
CA ARG A 144 -12.21 4.50 3.19
C ARG A 144 -11.46 3.53 4.10
N LEU A 145 -10.38 2.92 3.60
CA LEU A 145 -9.55 2.03 4.41
C LEU A 145 -8.90 2.75 5.60
N ALA A 146 -8.45 4.01 5.43
CA ALA A 146 -7.94 4.83 6.51
C ALA A 146 -9.01 5.09 7.58
N GLN A 147 -10.23 5.43 7.15
CA GLN A 147 -11.38 5.66 8.05
C GLN A 147 -11.85 4.39 8.77
N GLU A 148 -11.66 3.21 8.18
CA GLU A 148 -11.89 1.91 8.82
C GLU A 148 -10.77 1.54 9.82
N GLY A 149 -9.75 2.38 10.00
CA GLY A 149 -8.65 2.17 10.95
C GLY A 149 -7.52 1.29 10.43
N MET A 150 -7.43 1.05 9.11
CA MET A 150 -6.34 0.29 8.51
C MET A 150 -5.01 1.04 8.66
N THR A 151 -4.01 0.40 9.24
CA THR A 151 -2.66 0.95 9.28
C THR A 151 -2.04 0.89 7.89
N MET A 152 -1.61 2.05 7.40
CA MET A 152 -1.02 2.18 6.06
C MET A 152 0.28 2.98 6.11
N LEU A 153 1.28 2.54 5.34
CA LEU A 153 2.46 3.33 5.03
C LEU A 153 2.46 3.59 3.52
N VAL A 154 2.28 4.86 3.15
CA VAL A 154 2.02 5.27 1.77
C VAL A 154 3.15 6.15 1.25
N VAL A 155 3.79 5.76 0.16
CA VAL A 155 4.61 6.65 -0.66
C VAL A 155 3.72 7.25 -1.73
N THR A 156 3.61 8.57 -1.77
CA THR A 156 2.72 9.27 -2.69
C THR A 156 3.21 10.68 -3.00
N HIS A 157 2.82 11.18 -4.14
CA HIS A 157 2.90 12.59 -4.54
C HIS A 157 1.53 13.30 -4.46
N GLU A 158 0.50 12.62 -4.01
CA GLU A 158 -0.85 13.16 -3.81
C GLU A 158 -0.90 13.98 -2.50
N MET A 159 -0.51 15.24 -2.56
CA MET A 159 -0.34 16.08 -1.36
C MET A 159 -1.65 16.33 -0.62
N ASN A 160 -2.78 16.43 -1.33
CA ASN A 160 -4.08 16.59 -0.69
C ASN A 160 -4.47 15.34 0.12
N PHE A 161 -4.22 14.15 -0.43
CA PHE A 161 -4.44 12.89 0.27
C PHE A 161 -3.52 12.80 1.51
N ALA A 162 -2.23 13.09 1.36
CA ALA A 162 -1.30 13.11 2.48
C ALA A 162 -1.73 14.10 3.58
N ARG A 163 -2.22 15.28 3.21
CA ARG A 163 -2.69 16.31 4.16
C ARG A 163 -3.91 15.86 4.95
N THR A 164 -4.91 15.25 4.28
CA THR A 164 -6.22 14.99 4.89
C THR A 164 -6.32 13.63 5.56
N GLU A 165 -5.62 12.61 5.07
CA GLU A 165 -5.81 11.23 5.51
C GLU A 165 -4.63 10.68 6.33
N SER A 166 -3.46 11.36 6.37
CA SER A 166 -2.34 10.86 7.16
C SER A 166 -2.29 11.45 8.57
N ASN A 167 -1.90 10.63 9.54
CA ASN A 167 -1.60 11.09 10.91
C ASN A 167 -0.19 11.68 11.01
N ARG A 168 0.74 11.12 10.23
CA ARG A 168 2.17 11.48 10.24
C ARG A 168 2.70 11.54 8.82
N VAL A 169 3.57 12.51 8.56
CA VAL A 169 4.26 12.71 7.27
C VAL A 169 5.76 12.63 7.49
N ILE A 170 6.45 11.99 6.57
CA ILE A 170 7.91 11.93 6.50
C ILE A 170 8.32 12.43 5.11
N PHE A 171 8.99 13.56 5.04
CA PHE A 171 9.55 14.09 3.81
C PHE A 171 10.98 13.59 3.63
N MET A 172 11.22 12.90 2.52
CA MET A 172 12.53 12.35 2.19
C MET A 172 13.01 12.93 0.87
N GLU A 173 14.27 13.34 0.83
CA GLU A 173 14.93 13.78 -0.38
C GLU A 173 16.36 13.23 -0.42
N LYS A 174 16.82 12.76 -1.59
CA LYS A 174 18.17 12.19 -1.79
C LYS A 174 18.55 11.09 -0.78
N GLY A 175 17.57 10.29 -0.37
CA GLY A 175 17.77 9.15 0.54
C GLY A 175 17.82 9.50 2.03
N VAL A 176 17.64 10.75 2.42
CA VAL A 176 17.62 11.19 3.81
C VAL A 176 16.26 11.76 4.20
N VAL A 177 15.91 11.65 5.49
CA VAL A 177 14.74 12.31 6.06
C VAL A 177 15.08 13.79 6.24
N VAL A 178 14.35 14.66 5.53
CA VAL A 178 14.47 16.11 5.63
C VAL A 178 13.64 16.63 6.80
N GLU A 179 12.36 16.23 6.86
CA GLU A 179 11.45 16.62 7.94
C GLU A 179 10.42 15.53 8.18
N GLN A 180 9.94 15.43 9.43
CA GLN A 180 8.84 14.56 9.81
C GLN A 180 8.03 15.19 10.94
N GLY A 181 6.73 14.91 10.95
CA GLY A 181 5.83 15.44 11.98
C GLY A 181 4.40 14.94 11.80
N SER A 182 3.48 15.46 12.61
CA SER A 182 2.07 15.29 12.33
C SER A 182 1.71 15.93 10.99
N SER A 183 0.67 15.44 10.31
CA SER A 183 0.22 16.04 9.04
C SER A 183 -0.03 17.54 9.19
N LYS A 184 -0.72 17.92 10.26
CA LYS A 184 -1.02 19.33 10.55
C LYS A 184 0.24 20.19 10.66
N GLU A 185 1.22 19.77 11.48
CA GLU A 185 2.47 20.51 11.64
C GLU A 185 3.26 20.60 10.33
N PHE A 186 3.35 19.49 9.60
CA PHE A 186 4.10 19.43 8.34
C PHE A 186 3.53 20.35 7.27
N PHE A 187 2.21 20.40 7.08
CA PHE A 187 1.57 21.18 6.02
C PHE A 187 1.27 22.63 6.41
N GLU A 188 1.00 22.93 7.69
CA GLU A 188 0.65 24.28 8.14
C GLU A 188 1.85 25.04 8.69
N HIS A 189 2.81 24.34 9.33
CA HIS A 189 3.95 24.94 10.02
C HIS A 189 5.27 24.21 9.71
N PRO A 190 5.65 24.05 8.43
CA PRO A 190 6.89 23.38 8.07
C PRO A 190 8.10 24.12 8.66
N LYS A 191 9.04 23.37 9.25
CA LYS A 191 10.22 23.94 9.93
C LYS A 191 11.36 24.14 8.96
N GLU A 192 11.65 23.10 8.14
CA GLU A 192 12.78 23.09 7.23
C GLU A 192 12.54 23.98 6.00
N THR A 193 13.57 24.73 5.59
CA THR A 193 13.50 25.58 4.39
C THR A 193 13.15 24.78 3.16
N ARG A 194 13.76 23.58 3.02
CA ARG A 194 13.53 22.71 1.88
C ARG A 194 12.09 22.18 1.83
N THR A 195 11.48 21.90 2.97
CA THR A 195 10.06 21.53 3.06
C THR A 195 9.15 22.67 2.61
N LYS A 196 9.45 23.91 3.03
CA LYS A 196 8.69 25.11 2.60
C LYS A 196 8.77 25.32 1.09
N GLU A 197 9.95 25.16 0.50
CA GLU A 197 10.12 25.23 -0.95
C GLU A 197 9.32 24.16 -1.68
N PHE A 198 9.40 22.91 -1.20
CA PHE A 198 8.66 21.78 -1.76
C PHE A 198 7.15 22.01 -1.72
N LEU A 199 6.60 22.44 -0.59
CA LEU A 199 5.16 22.63 -0.42
C LEU A 199 4.60 23.81 -1.24
N ARG A 200 5.41 24.83 -1.54
CA ARG A 200 4.99 25.95 -2.40
C ARG A 200 4.59 25.49 -3.81
N ILE A 201 5.24 24.46 -4.35
CA ILE A 201 4.95 23.93 -5.69
C ILE A 201 3.52 23.39 -5.80
N PHE A 202 2.91 22.99 -4.67
CA PHE A 202 1.57 22.41 -4.61
C PHE A 202 0.50 23.39 -4.08
N GLN A 203 0.84 24.66 -3.90
CA GLN A 203 -0.08 25.72 -3.48
C GLN A 203 -0.54 26.60 -4.64
N GLU A 204 0.06 26.44 -5.82
CA GLU A 204 -0.35 27.05 -7.09
C GLU A 204 -1.32 26.12 -7.85
#